data_d1e7fea4c11c664b32ae397ccf608cab
#
_entry.id   d1e7fea4c11c664b32ae397ccf608cab
#
_cell.length_a   1.000
_cell.length_b   1.000
_cell.length_c   1.000
_cell.angle_alpha   90.00
_cell.angle_beta   90.00
_cell.angle_gamma   90.00
#
_symmetry.space_group_name_H-M   'P 1'
#
loop_
_entity.id
_entity.type
_entity.pdbx_description
1 polymer ?
#
loop_
_entity_poly.entity_id
_entity_poly.type
_entity_poly.pdbx_seq_one_letter_code
_entity_poly.pdbx_strand_id
1 'polypeptide(L)'
;GEPARTLRIVLQSVRDERGETLKGIAMTVQDLTREVELNAAQSRFISNVSHELRTPLFNIKSYVETLHDLGDQLSEEEKKEFLGIANDETDRLTRLVNDVLDLSRLESDRVWQLEPMEVAPAIEQTLRTYRLNAEDKGVALSFCADPQLPRVLGNWDLLLQVFDNLVGNALKFTPPGGRLKLRAYPWPDTCRFEPENRPGDNPTCALTSPLPRLRIEIADSGCGIGAADQERIFERFFRVEDAVHTEAGTGLGLSIVRGILEKHGTQVQMASEPGIGTTFWFDLPLEHSDADELKLQASRRQYDRQGIGSGAAA
;
A
#
# COMPACT_ATOMS: atom_id res chain seq x y z
N GLY A 1 -5.77 -12.51 -25.86
CA GLY A 1 -6.16 -11.61 -26.95
C GLY A 1 -5.42 -10.30 -26.79
N GLU A 2 -5.09 -9.62 -27.89
CA GLU A 2 -4.51 -8.29 -27.83
C GLU A 2 -5.51 -7.33 -27.16
N PRO A 3 -5.04 -6.35 -26.36
CA PRO A 3 -5.93 -5.37 -25.74
C PRO A 3 -6.64 -4.54 -26.83
N ALA A 4 -7.92 -4.30 -26.63
CA ALA A 4 -8.72 -3.50 -27.56
C ALA A 4 -8.16 -2.06 -27.61
N ARG A 5 -7.94 -1.51 -28.82
CA ARG A 5 -7.48 -0.13 -29.01
C ARG A 5 -8.63 0.77 -29.43
N THR A 6 -8.64 1.98 -28.88
CA THR A 6 -9.60 3.02 -29.27
C THR A 6 -8.90 4.03 -30.14
N LEU A 7 -9.31 4.11 -31.42
CA LEU A 7 -8.72 5.02 -32.40
C LEU A 7 -9.73 6.09 -32.80
N ARG A 8 -9.28 7.35 -32.83
CA ARG A 8 -10.01 8.45 -33.48
C ARG A 8 -9.49 8.62 -34.89
N ILE A 9 -10.36 8.54 -35.88
CA ILE A 9 -10.03 8.79 -37.29
C ILE A 9 -10.74 10.07 -37.71
N VAL A 10 -9.96 11.05 -38.13
CA VAL A 10 -10.47 12.33 -38.66
C VAL A 10 -10.12 12.40 -40.13
N LEU A 11 -11.13 12.57 -40.97
CA LEU A 11 -10.96 12.76 -42.41
C LEU A 11 -11.24 14.21 -42.75
N GLN A 12 -10.30 14.86 -43.45
CA GLN A 12 -10.40 16.24 -43.92
C GLN A 12 -10.21 16.29 -45.42
N SER A 13 -11.13 17.00 -46.13
CA SER A 13 -10.96 17.26 -47.54
C SER A 13 -9.91 18.34 -47.74
N VAL A 14 -8.89 18.05 -48.53
CA VAL A 14 -7.88 19.03 -48.97
C VAL A 14 -8.34 19.59 -50.30
N ARG A 15 -8.65 20.88 -50.35
CA ARG A 15 -9.07 21.59 -51.59
C ARG A 15 -7.96 22.49 -52.09
N ASP A 16 -8.09 22.97 -53.32
CA ASP A 16 -7.17 23.94 -53.87
C ASP A 16 -7.29 25.33 -53.21
N GLU A 17 -6.42 26.26 -53.56
CA GLU A 17 -6.39 27.64 -52.97
C GLU A 17 -7.70 28.43 -53.20
N ARG A 18 -8.51 28.04 -54.18
CA ARG A 18 -9.83 28.64 -54.47
C ARG A 18 -10.99 27.91 -53.84
N GLY A 19 -10.72 26.74 -53.20
CA GLY A 19 -11.75 25.91 -52.54
C GLY A 19 -12.64 25.15 -53.48
N GLU A 20 -12.42 25.19 -54.81
CA GLU A 20 -13.32 24.61 -55.81
C GLU A 20 -13.02 23.15 -56.16
N THR A 21 -11.73 22.76 -56.15
CA THR A 21 -11.32 21.43 -56.58
C THR A 21 -10.79 20.60 -55.41
N LEU A 22 -11.32 19.37 -55.23
CA LEU A 22 -10.80 18.45 -54.22
C LEU A 22 -9.43 17.91 -54.68
N LYS A 23 -8.36 18.24 -53.97
CA LYS A 23 -6.99 17.76 -54.23
C LYS A 23 -6.67 16.42 -53.55
N GLY A 24 -7.38 16.11 -52.47
CA GLY A 24 -7.14 14.90 -51.71
C GLY A 24 -7.95 14.83 -50.44
N ILE A 25 -7.73 13.73 -49.71
CA ILE A 25 -8.27 13.53 -48.38
C ILE A 25 -7.09 13.31 -47.44
N ALA A 26 -6.98 14.15 -46.40
CA ALA A 26 -6.05 13.95 -45.31
C ALA A 26 -6.74 13.08 -44.26
N MET A 27 -6.07 12.03 -43.80
CA MET A 27 -6.53 11.18 -42.74
C MET A 27 -5.58 11.31 -41.55
N THR A 28 -6.12 11.69 -40.41
CA THR A 28 -5.40 11.70 -39.14
C THR A 28 -5.92 10.55 -38.28
N VAL A 29 -5.00 9.71 -37.81
CA VAL A 29 -5.33 8.60 -36.89
C VAL A 29 -4.65 8.91 -35.56
N GLN A 30 -5.46 8.96 -34.50
CA GLN A 30 -4.99 9.23 -33.13
C GLN A 30 -5.38 8.04 -32.25
N ASP A 31 -4.42 7.47 -31.52
CA ASP A 31 -4.68 6.46 -30.51
C ASP A 31 -5.14 7.15 -29.23
N LEU A 32 -6.38 6.89 -28.82
CA LEU A 32 -7.02 7.44 -27.61
C LEU A 32 -7.20 6.36 -26.53
N THR A 33 -6.62 5.19 -26.69
CA THR A 33 -6.84 4.05 -25.77
C THR A 33 -6.57 4.45 -24.34
N ARG A 34 -5.41 5.06 -24.06
CA ARG A 34 -5.02 5.50 -22.73
C ARG A 34 -5.95 6.57 -22.14
N GLU A 35 -6.40 7.51 -22.97
CA GLU A 35 -7.30 8.59 -22.53
C GLU A 35 -8.68 8.05 -22.15
N VAL A 36 -9.22 7.12 -22.96
CA VAL A 36 -10.51 6.47 -22.69
C VAL A 36 -10.43 5.58 -21.45
N GLU A 37 -9.33 4.84 -21.28
CA GLU A 37 -9.10 4.02 -20.09
C GLU A 37 -9.00 4.86 -18.81
N LEU A 38 -8.28 5.99 -18.84
CA LEU A 38 -8.18 6.92 -17.73
C LEU A 38 -9.54 7.52 -17.37
N ASN A 39 -10.30 7.98 -18.36
CA ASN A 39 -11.64 8.53 -18.14
C ASN A 39 -12.61 7.47 -17.57
N ALA A 40 -12.53 6.24 -18.05
CA ALA A 40 -13.33 5.13 -17.53
C ALA A 40 -12.94 4.78 -16.09
N ALA A 41 -11.65 4.79 -15.76
CA ALA A 41 -11.16 4.56 -14.40
C ALA A 41 -11.61 5.68 -13.45
N GLN A 42 -11.53 6.94 -13.88
CA GLN A 42 -12.00 8.09 -13.11
C GLN A 42 -13.52 8.04 -12.87
N SER A 43 -14.31 7.71 -13.89
CA SER A 43 -15.78 7.57 -13.77
C SER A 43 -16.15 6.46 -12.80
N ARG A 44 -15.47 5.31 -12.87
CA ARG A 44 -15.64 4.20 -11.92
C ARG A 44 -15.27 4.61 -10.49
N PHE A 45 -14.17 5.35 -10.33
CA PHE A 45 -13.75 5.87 -9.03
C PHE A 45 -14.84 6.76 -8.40
N ILE A 46 -15.36 7.76 -9.13
CA ILE A 46 -16.43 8.65 -8.65
C ILE A 46 -17.69 7.87 -8.29
N SER A 47 -18.07 6.89 -9.12
CA SER A 47 -19.22 6.03 -8.85
C SER A 47 -19.04 5.23 -7.55
N ASN A 48 -17.88 4.61 -7.36
CA ASN A 48 -17.59 3.82 -6.17
C ASN A 48 -17.55 4.69 -4.91
N VAL A 49 -16.89 5.88 -4.95
CA VAL A 49 -16.93 6.85 -3.83
C VAL A 49 -18.38 7.18 -3.46
N SER A 50 -19.21 7.49 -4.46
CA SER A 50 -20.63 7.85 -4.22
C SER A 50 -21.40 6.71 -3.57
N HIS A 51 -21.15 5.48 -3.96
CA HIS A 51 -21.77 4.30 -3.37
C HIS A 51 -21.31 4.05 -1.94
N GLU A 52 -19.99 4.09 -1.70
CA GLU A 52 -19.39 3.86 -0.37
C GLU A 52 -19.74 4.96 0.64
N LEU A 53 -20.01 6.20 0.20
CA LEU A 53 -20.51 7.29 1.03
C LEU A 53 -21.99 7.16 1.35
N ARG A 54 -22.80 6.68 0.40
CA ARG A 54 -24.26 6.62 0.55
C ARG A 54 -24.70 5.63 1.61
N THR A 55 -24.04 4.46 1.68
CA THR A 55 -24.42 3.38 2.61
C THR A 55 -24.31 3.80 4.08
N PRO A 56 -23.15 4.27 4.60
CA PRO A 56 -23.04 4.71 5.98
C PRO A 56 -23.96 5.91 6.28
N LEU A 57 -24.08 6.84 5.35
CA LEU A 57 -24.98 7.98 5.52
C LEU A 57 -26.46 7.55 5.67
N PHE A 58 -26.90 6.57 4.89
CA PHE A 58 -28.23 6.01 5.00
C PHE A 58 -28.44 5.31 6.35
N ASN A 59 -27.45 4.52 6.80
CA ASN A 59 -27.50 3.85 8.09
C ASN A 59 -27.59 4.86 9.25
N ILE A 60 -26.71 5.85 9.27
CA ILE A 60 -26.72 6.93 10.28
C ILE A 60 -28.11 7.58 10.30
N LYS A 61 -28.61 7.98 9.13
CA LYS A 61 -29.94 8.60 9.02
C LYS A 61 -31.03 7.70 9.59
N SER A 62 -31.07 6.43 9.21
CA SER A 62 -32.08 5.48 9.66
C SER A 62 -32.09 5.30 11.19
N TYR A 63 -30.92 5.14 11.81
CA TYR A 63 -30.83 4.98 13.26
C TYR A 63 -31.19 6.27 14.01
N VAL A 64 -30.80 7.42 13.48
CA VAL A 64 -31.18 8.73 14.05
C VAL A 64 -32.69 8.98 13.93
N GLU A 65 -33.32 8.65 12.78
CA GLU A 65 -34.76 8.73 12.60
C GLU A 65 -35.49 7.77 13.54
N THR A 66 -35.02 6.54 13.70
CA THR A 66 -35.61 5.58 14.65
C THR A 66 -35.53 6.08 16.10
N LEU A 67 -34.40 6.65 16.50
CA LEU A 67 -34.24 7.24 17.83
C LEU A 67 -35.13 8.47 18.03
N HIS A 68 -35.31 9.27 16.99
CA HIS A 68 -36.20 10.45 17.03
C HIS A 68 -37.69 10.08 17.11
N ASP A 69 -38.14 9.14 16.28
CA ASP A 69 -39.56 8.83 16.13
C ASP A 69 -40.07 7.82 17.18
N LEU A 70 -39.21 6.89 17.61
CA LEU A 70 -39.60 5.81 18.53
C LEU A 70 -38.82 5.85 19.85
N GLY A 71 -38.06 6.91 20.13
CA GLY A 71 -37.20 7.01 21.30
C GLY A 71 -37.88 6.76 22.64
N ASP A 72 -39.16 7.17 22.79
CA ASP A 72 -39.93 6.92 24.00
C ASP A 72 -40.39 5.45 24.17
N GLN A 73 -40.31 4.66 23.10
CA GLN A 73 -40.67 3.25 23.08
C GLN A 73 -39.48 2.30 23.20
N LEU A 74 -38.24 2.83 23.01
CA LEU A 74 -37.01 2.08 23.08
C LEU A 74 -36.47 2.01 24.51
N SER A 75 -35.89 0.87 24.88
CA SER A 75 -35.10 0.75 26.09
C SER A 75 -33.80 1.58 26.03
N GLU A 76 -33.21 1.87 27.17
CA GLU A 76 -31.93 2.59 27.23
C GLU A 76 -30.81 1.78 26.59
N GLU A 77 -30.87 0.46 26.64
CA GLU A 77 -29.95 -0.46 25.98
C GLU A 77 -30.03 -0.35 24.45
N GLU A 78 -31.25 -0.36 23.88
CA GLU A 78 -31.49 -0.20 22.44
C GLU A 78 -31.06 1.16 21.93
N LYS A 79 -31.36 2.24 22.70
CA LYS A 79 -30.89 3.60 22.37
C LYS A 79 -29.36 3.66 22.31
N LYS A 80 -28.69 3.06 23.29
CA LYS A 80 -27.23 3.03 23.34
C LYS A 80 -26.64 2.22 22.19
N GLU A 81 -27.25 1.11 21.83
CA GLU A 81 -26.85 0.29 20.66
C GLU A 81 -26.97 1.09 19.36
N PHE A 82 -28.13 1.74 19.11
CA PHE A 82 -28.34 2.53 17.89
C PHE A 82 -27.40 3.74 17.81
N LEU A 83 -27.14 4.42 18.92
CA LEU A 83 -26.16 5.49 18.99
C LEU A 83 -24.74 4.97 18.73
N GLY A 84 -24.39 3.79 19.24
CA GLY A 84 -23.12 3.12 18.96
C GLY A 84 -22.94 2.84 17.47
N ILE A 85 -23.93 2.25 16.83
CA ILE A 85 -23.89 1.96 15.39
C ILE A 85 -23.79 3.24 14.57
N ALA A 86 -24.56 4.27 14.89
CA ALA A 86 -24.51 5.56 14.20
C ALA A 86 -23.13 6.24 14.35
N ASN A 87 -22.50 6.11 15.53
CA ASN A 87 -21.14 6.61 15.77
C ASN A 87 -20.11 5.85 14.94
N ASP A 88 -20.16 4.51 14.92
CA ASP A 88 -19.24 3.67 14.15
C ASP A 88 -19.32 3.95 12.64
N GLU A 89 -20.54 4.16 12.11
CA GLU A 89 -20.73 4.55 10.72
C GLU A 89 -20.23 5.98 10.43
N THR A 90 -20.31 6.88 11.41
CA THR A 90 -19.72 8.23 11.29
C THR A 90 -18.21 8.17 11.23
N ASP A 91 -17.57 7.35 12.06
CA ASP A 91 -16.12 7.12 12.03
C ASP A 91 -15.68 6.46 10.73
N ARG A 92 -16.47 5.53 10.20
CA ARG A 92 -16.24 4.90 8.90
C ARG A 92 -16.31 5.93 7.77
N LEU A 93 -17.34 6.80 7.78
CA LEU A 93 -17.51 7.86 6.79
C LEU A 93 -16.35 8.86 6.83
N THR A 94 -15.92 9.25 8.02
CA THR A 94 -14.78 10.15 8.23
C THR A 94 -13.50 9.56 7.65
N ARG A 95 -13.22 8.29 7.90
CA ARG A 95 -12.07 7.58 7.31
C ARG A 95 -12.15 7.56 5.79
N LEU A 96 -13.31 7.23 5.21
CA LEU A 96 -13.48 7.19 3.76
C LEU A 96 -13.24 8.56 3.10
N VAL A 97 -13.75 9.64 3.71
CA VAL A 97 -13.50 11.01 3.22
C VAL A 97 -12.02 11.35 3.25
N ASN A 98 -11.33 11.03 4.34
CA ASN A 98 -9.89 11.27 4.46
C ASN A 98 -9.10 10.46 3.43
N ASP A 99 -9.42 9.17 3.24
CA ASP A 99 -8.79 8.30 2.24
C ASP A 99 -8.93 8.88 0.81
N VAL A 100 -10.13 9.39 0.47
CA VAL A 100 -10.40 10.03 -0.84
C VAL A 100 -9.59 11.31 -1.01
N LEU A 101 -9.51 12.14 0.04
CA LEU A 101 -8.71 13.38 0.01
C LEU A 101 -7.21 13.08 -0.13
N ASP A 102 -6.71 12.08 0.58
CA ASP A 102 -5.31 11.67 0.50
C ASP A 102 -4.97 11.11 -0.88
N LEU A 103 -5.85 10.28 -1.44
CA LEU A 103 -5.68 9.78 -2.79
C LEU A 103 -5.65 10.92 -3.82
N SER A 104 -6.55 11.91 -3.69
CA SER A 104 -6.57 13.10 -4.54
C SER A 104 -5.28 13.92 -4.43
N ARG A 105 -4.72 14.06 -3.20
CA ARG A 105 -3.44 14.73 -2.98
C ARG A 105 -2.27 13.96 -3.60
N LEU A 106 -2.27 12.64 -3.53
CA LEU A 106 -1.25 11.77 -4.12
C LEU A 106 -1.26 11.81 -5.65
N GLU A 107 -2.44 11.99 -6.27
CA GLU A 107 -2.58 12.12 -7.73
C GLU A 107 -2.19 13.50 -8.26
N SER A 108 -2.17 14.51 -7.40
CA SER A 108 -1.74 15.85 -7.80
C SER A 108 -0.25 15.88 -8.15
N ASP A 109 0.13 16.76 -9.09
CA ASP A 109 1.53 16.99 -9.47
C ASP A 109 2.35 17.68 -8.37
N ARG A 110 1.87 17.68 -7.14
CA ARG A 110 2.56 18.27 -5.99
C ARG A 110 3.89 17.56 -5.76
N VAL A 111 4.97 18.32 -5.77
CA VAL A 111 6.28 17.82 -5.35
C VAL A 111 6.26 17.66 -3.82
N TRP A 112 6.40 16.41 -3.36
CA TRP A 112 6.53 16.12 -1.94
C TRP A 112 7.98 16.28 -1.51
N GLN A 113 8.18 17.02 -0.42
CA GLN A 113 9.51 17.16 0.15
C GLN A 113 9.85 15.88 0.92
N LEU A 114 10.92 15.23 0.51
CA LEU A 114 11.50 14.09 1.22
C LEU A 114 12.70 14.62 2.00
N GLU A 115 12.73 14.35 3.29
CA GLU A 115 13.77 14.80 4.20
C GLU A 115 14.46 13.60 4.86
N PRO A 116 15.74 13.74 5.26
CA PRO A 116 16.40 12.71 6.04
C PRO A 116 15.69 12.47 7.37
N MET A 117 15.24 11.23 7.62
CA MET A 117 14.51 10.88 8.83
C MET A 117 14.90 9.50 9.37
N GLU A 118 14.68 9.30 10.66
CA GLU A 118 14.77 7.99 11.32
C GLU A 118 13.40 7.30 11.23
N VAL A 119 13.39 6.04 10.79
CA VAL A 119 12.14 5.29 10.60
C VAL A 119 11.63 4.67 11.91
N ALA A 120 12.53 4.25 12.79
CA ALA A 120 12.14 3.56 14.03
C ALA A 120 11.13 4.34 14.88
N PRO A 121 11.30 5.67 15.12
CA PRO A 121 10.31 6.44 15.88
C PRO A 121 8.91 6.46 15.24
N ALA A 122 8.81 6.48 13.90
CA ALA A 122 7.51 6.45 13.21
C ALA A 122 6.83 5.08 13.40
N ILE A 123 7.59 3.98 13.24
CA ILE A 123 7.08 2.63 13.51
C ILE A 123 6.62 2.50 14.98
N GLU A 124 7.43 2.96 15.92
CA GLU A 124 7.08 2.91 17.34
C GLU A 124 5.84 3.74 17.67
N GLN A 125 5.65 4.88 17.01
CA GLN A 125 4.45 5.69 17.17
C GLN A 125 3.21 4.93 16.72
N THR A 126 3.23 4.32 15.54
CA THR A 126 2.14 3.47 15.04
C THR A 126 1.87 2.30 15.99
N LEU A 127 2.92 1.60 16.46
CA LEU A 127 2.75 0.49 17.39
C LEU A 127 2.12 0.92 18.73
N ARG A 128 2.45 2.10 19.24
CA ARG A 128 1.79 2.66 20.43
C ARG A 128 0.31 2.88 20.19
N THR A 129 -0.08 3.39 19.02
CA THR A 129 -1.49 3.61 18.66
C THR A 129 -2.29 2.32 18.65
N TYR A 130 -1.71 1.24 18.10
CA TYR A 130 -2.43 -0.05 17.96
C TYR A 130 -2.26 -1.02 19.13
N ARG A 131 -1.47 -0.65 20.15
CA ARG A 131 -1.14 -1.55 21.27
C ARG A 131 -2.35 -2.05 22.03
N LEU A 132 -3.23 -1.13 22.44
CA LEU A 132 -4.45 -1.49 23.17
C LEU A 132 -5.36 -2.38 22.33
N ASN A 133 -5.57 -2.02 21.07
CA ASN A 133 -6.40 -2.83 20.17
C ASN A 133 -5.82 -4.24 19.93
N ALA A 134 -4.49 -4.36 19.90
CA ALA A 134 -3.82 -5.65 19.78
C ALA A 134 -3.96 -6.49 21.07
N GLU A 135 -3.80 -5.86 22.25
CA GLU A 135 -4.00 -6.48 23.56
C GLU A 135 -5.45 -6.96 23.73
N ASP A 136 -6.44 -6.13 23.42
CA ASP A 136 -7.87 -6.44 23.50
C ASP A 136 -8.25 -7.58 22.55
N LYS A 137 -7.65 -7.61 21.36
CA LYS A 137 -7.86 -8.70 20.38
C LYS A 137 -7.05 -9.95 20.70
N GLY A 138 -6.10 -9.90 21.64
CA GLY A 138 -5.21 -11.01 21.97
C GLY A 138 -4.17 -11.30 20.88
N VAL A 139 -3.71 -10.30 20.15
CA VAL A 139 -2.68 -10.41 19.09
C VAL A 139 -1.32 -9.95 19.63
N ALA A 140 -0.29 -10.80 19.50
CA ALA A 140 1.06 -10.47 19.94
C ALA A 140 1.72 -9.52 18.93
N LEU A 141 2.00 -8.28 19.38
CA LEU A 141 2.65 -7.23 18.59
C LEU A 141 4.14 -7.15 18.92
N SER A 142 5.03 -7.16 17.91
CA SER A 142 6.47 -7.09 18.12
C SER A 142 7.18 -6.26 17.04
N PHE A 143 8.24 -5.55 17.47
CA PHE A 143 9.13 -4.80 16.58
C PHE A 143 10.57 -5.25 16.80
N CYS A 144 11.27 -5.52 15.71
CA CYS A 144 12.68 -5.90 15.72
C CYS A 144 13.42 -5.03 14.70
N ALA A 145 14.29 -4.18 15.18
CA ALA A 145 15.11 -3.30 14.36
C ALA A 145 16.59 -3.63 14.52
N ASP A 146 17.37 -3.40 13.46
CA ASP A 146 18.82 -3.38 13.59
C ASP A 146 19.22 -2.24 14.54
N PRO A 147 20.16 -2.44 15.47
CA PRO A 147 20.60 -1.40 16.42
C PRO A 147 21.15 -0.13 15.75
N GLN A 148 21.59 -0.23 14.50
CA GLN A 148 22.16 0.86 13.72
C GLN A 148 21.36 1.06 12.42
N LEU A 149 20.08 1.43 12.56
CA LEU A 149 19.29 1.78 11.38
C LEU A 149 19.81 3.07 10.75
N PRO A 150 20.09 3.06 9.44
CA PRO A 150 20.46 4.25 8.71
C PRO A 150 19.26 5.18 8.54
N ARG A 151 19.53 6.48 8.34
CA ARG A 151 18.51 7.45 7.98
C ARG A 151 18.05 7.26 6.54
N VAL A 152 16.77 7.47 6.31
CA VAL A 152 16.14 7.35 4.98
C VAL A 152 15.69 8.72 4.48
N LEU A 153 15.55 8.86 3.17
CA LEU A 153 14.84 10.00 2.58
C LEU A 153 13.35 9.67 2.56
N GLY A 154 12.58 10.44 3.33
CA GLY A 154 11.14 10.19 3.46
C GLY A 154 10.38 11.40 3.94
N ASN A 155 9.05 11.30 3.83
CA ASN A 155 8.12 12.24 4.45
C ASN A 155 7.47 11.56 5.65
N TRP A 156 7.61 12.18 6.82
CA TRP A 156 7.15 11.61 8.09
C TRP A 156 5.67 11.25 8.08
N ASP A 157 4.81 12.20 7.70
CA ASP A 157 3.36 12.03 7.76
C ASP A 157 2.88 10.94 6.79
N LEU A 158 3.47 10.90 5.59
CA LEU A 158 3.14 9.89 4.59
C LEU A 158 3.62 8.49 4.99
N LEU A 159 4.82 8.36 5.57
CA LEU A 159 5.30 7.06 6.03
C LEU A 159 4.52 6.58 7.26
N LEU A 160 4.13 7.49 8.16
CA LEU A 160 3.24 7.16 9.26
C LEU A 160 1.91 6.57 8.74
N GLN A 161 1.34 7.18 7.70
CA GLN A 161 0.12 6.70 7.05
C GLN A 161 0.32 5.31 6.39
N VAL A 162 1.50 5.04 5.80
CA VAL A 162 1.84 3.70 5.30
C VAL A 162 1.81 2.67 6.43
N PHE A 163 2.47 2.98 7.56
CA PHE A 163 2.49 2.07 8.71
C PHE A 163 1.10 1.87 9.30
N ASP A 164 0.32 2.94 9.47
CA ASP A 164 -1.04 2.85 10.00
C ASP A 164 -1.95 1.98 9.12
N ASN A 165 -1.88 2.12 7.80
CA ASN A 165 -2.63 1.29 6.87
C ASN A 165 -2.21 -0.19 6.91
N LEU A 166 -0.90 -0.47 6.92
CA LEU A 166 -0.39 -1.84 6.91
C LEU A 166 -0.59 -2.54 8.25
N VAL A 167 -0.29 -1.87 9.38
CA VAL A 167 -0.47 -2.41 10.73
C VAL A 167 -1.96 -2.57 11.05
N GLY A 168 -2.78 -1.58 10.69
CA GLY A 168 -4.23 -1.65 10.84
C GLY A 168 -4.84 -2.83 10.09
N ASN A 169 -4.45 -3.04 8.83
CA ASN A 169 -4.88 -4.21 8.05
C ASN A 169 -4.39 -5.52 8.66
N ALA A 170 -3.11 -5.60 9.02
CA ALA A 170 -2.54 -6.80 9.62
C ALA A 170 -3.27 -7.17 10.94
N LEU A 171 -3.51 -6.19 11.81
CA LEU A 171 -4.26 -6.41 13.04
C LEU A 171 -5.71 -6.82 12.77
N LYS A 172 -6.34 -6.19 11.79
CA LYS A 172 -7.72 -6.46 11.40
C LYS A 172 -7.91 -7.94 10.99
N PHE A 173 -7.04 -8.47 10.14
CA PHE A 173 -7.16 -9.80 9.56
C PHE A 173 -6.44 -10.90 10.35
N THR A 174 -5.75 -10.56 11.44
CA THR A 174 -5.13 -11.53 12.33
C THR A 174 -6.14 -11.98 13.40
N PRO A 175 -6.44 -13.30 13.54
CA PRO A 175 -7.33 -13.80 14.56
C PRO A 175 -6.72 -13.69 15.97
N PRO A 176 -7.55 -13.77 17.03
CA PRO A 176 -7.08 -13.88 18.41
C PRO A 176 -6.03 -14.99 18.58
N GLY A 177 -4.98 -14.72 19.36
CA GLY A 177 -3.84 -15.62 19.53
C GLY A 177 -2.80 -15.53 18.40
N GLY A 178 -3.05 -14.72 17.37
CA GLY A 178 -2.12 -14.50 16.28
C GLY A 178 -0.95 -13.56 16.62
N ARG A 179 -0.11 -13.29 15.64
CA ARG A 179 1.11 -12.50 15.78
C ARG A 179 1.21 -11.48 14.65
N LEU A 180 1.70 -10.29 15.01
CA LEU A 180 2.07 -9.22 14.09
C LEU A 180 3.50 -8.80 14.40
N LYS A 181 4.40 -8.94 13.42
CA LYS A 181 5.82 -8.66 13.56
C LYS A 181 6.26 -7.63 12.53
N LEU A 182 6.86 -6.53 13.01
CA LEU A 182 7.53 -5.55 12.18
C LEU A 182 9.04 -5.78 12.26
N ARG A 183 9.72 -5.60 11.12
CA ARG A 183 11.18 -5.64 11.03
C ARG A 183 11.69 -4.46 10.22
N ALA A 184 12.84 -3.90 10.63
CA ALA A 184 13.55 -2.88 9.86
C ALA A 184 15.06 -3.19 9.87
N TYR A 185 15.67 -3.27 8.68
CA TYR A 185 17.09 -3.61 8.54
C TYR A 185 17.67 -3.15 7.19
N PRO A 186 19.00 -2.89 7.11
CA PRO A 186 19.64 -2.52 5.85
C PRO A 186 19.55 -3.63 4.79
N TRP A 187 19.23 -3.26 3.54
CA TRP A 187 19.10 -4.16 2.40
C TRP A 187 19.89 -3.61 1.17
N PRO A 188 20.60 -4.39 0.36
CA PRO A 188 20.73 -5.83 0.50
C PRO A 188 21.58 -6.17 1.73
N ASP A 189 21.02 -6.90 2.63
CA ASP A 189 21.86 -7.67 3.52
C ASP A 189 22.52 -8.76 2.66
N THR A 190 23.81 -8.90 2.71
CA THR A 190 24.57 -9.97 2.03
C THR A 190 24.28 -11.34 2.62
N CYS A 191 23.32 -11.43 3.52
CA CYS A 191 22.85 -12.64 4.15
C CYS A 191 21.46 -13.05 3.63
N ARG A 192 21.48 -13.83 2.60
CA ARG A 192 20.68 -15.01 2.32
C ARG A 192 19.28 -15.09 2.95
N PHE A 193 18.27 -14.96 2.12
CA PHE A 193 17.21 -15.94 2.15
C PHE A 193 17.65 -17.13 1.28
N GLU A 194 18.14 -18.20 1.88
CA GLU A 194 18.17 -19.49 1.22
C GLU A 194 16.76 -20.07 1.32
N PRO A 195 16.03 -20.25 0.22
CA PRO A 195 15.04 -21.31 0.18
C PRO A 195 15.82 -22.61 0.26
N GLU A 196 15.55 -23.39 1.28
CA GLU A 196 16.14 -24.69 1.45
C GLU A 196 16.03 -25.52 0.15
N ASN A 197 17.19 -25.93 -0.35
CA ASN A 197 17.45 -27.04 -1.25
C ASN A 197 16.84 -27.06 -2.66
N ARG A 198 17.65 -26.60 -3.61
CA ARG A 198 17.84 -27.42 -4.84
C ARG A 198 19.35 -27.54 -5.13
N PRO A 199 19.92 -28.74 -5.22
CA PRO A 199 21.32 -28.93 -5.61
C PRO A 199 21.47 -28.67 -7.11
N GLY A 200 22.19 -27.63 -7.49
CA GLY A 200 22.62 -27.44 -8.87
C GLY A 200 22.65 -26.04 -9.45
N ASP A 201 22.04 -25.03 -8.85
CA ASP A 201 22.06 -23.67 -9.39
C ASP A 201 23.07 -22.80 -8.63
N ASN A 202 24.11 -22.37 -9.33
CA ASN A 202 24.98 -21.28 -8.90
C ASN A 202 24.13 -20.00 -8.83
N PRO A 203 23.92 -19.38 -7.66
CA PRO A 203 23.22 -18.11 -7.58
C PRO A 203 24.16 -17.01 -8.10
N THR A 204 24.07 -16.71 -9.36
CA THR A 204 24.57 -15.45 -9.89
C THR A 204 23.62 -14.37 -9.36
N CYS A 205 23.87 -13.85 -8.16
CA CYS A 205 23.19 -12.67 -7.65
C CYS A 205 23.62 -11.49 -8.51
N ALA A 206 22.85 -11.21 -9.55
CA ALA A 206 22.96 -9.96 -10.27
C ALA A 206 22.53 -8.84 -9.32
N LEU A 207 23.52 -8.11 -8.77
CA LEU A 207 23.31 -6.86 -8.05
C LEU A 207 22.66 -5.83 -8.98
N THR A 208 21.35 -5.81 -9.04
CA THR A 208 20.58 -4.87 -9.89
C THR A 208 20.25 -3.55 -9.20
N SER A 209 20.67 -3.35 -7.93
CA SER A 209 20.55 -2.05 -7.28
C SER A 209 21.89 -1.62 -6.68
N PRO A 210 22.51 -0.55 -7.20
CA PRO A 210 23.83 -0.09 -6.76
C PRO A 210 23.83 0.66 -5.42
N LEU A 211 22.66 0.94 -4.83
CA LEU A 211 22.54 1.71 -3.60
C LEU A 211 21.88 0.87 -2.50
N PRO A 212 22.48 0.82 -1.30
CA PRO A 212 21.86 0.20 -0.15
C PRO A 212 20.54 0.87 0.17
N ARG A 213 19.57 0.10 0.65
CA ARG A 213 18.25 0.55 1.03
C ARG A 213 17.92 0.06 2.43
N LEU A 214 16.92 0.67 3.06
CA LEU A 214 16.37 0.19 4.32
C LEU A 214 15.11 -0.61 4.01
N ARG A 215 15.11 -1.91 4.30
CA ARG A 215 13.95 -2.76 4.20
C ARG A 215 13.09 -2.70 5.45
N ILE A 216 11.79 -2.54 5.24
CA ILE A 216 10.77 -2.60 6.27
C ILE A 216 9.81 -3.71 5.89
N GLU A 217 9.54 -4.61 6.85
CA GLU A 217 8.62 -5.72 6.69
C GLU A 217 7.56 -5.71 7.78
N ILE A 218 6.32 -5.98 7.39
CA ILE A 218 5.18 -6.14 8.26
C ILE A 218 4.59 -7.51 7.97
N ALA A 219 4.74 -8.44 8.93
CA ALA A 219 4.31 -9.83 8.80
C ALA A 219 3.22 -10.15 9.82
N ASP A 220 2.10 -10.65 9.35
CA ASP A 220 0.99 -11.14 10.16
C ASP A 220 0.78 -12.64 10.00
N SER A 221 0.15 -13.25 10.99
CA SER A 221 -0.31 -14.64 10.94
C SER A 221 -1.83 -14.73 10.72
N GLY A 222 -2.34 -13.87 9.84
CA GLY A 222 -3.76 -13.75 9.52
C GLY A 222 -4.27 -14.82 8.56
N CYS A 223 -5.44 -14.54 7.98
CA CYS A 223 -6.09 -15.48 7.04
C CYS A 223 -5.32 -15.66 5.73
N GLY A 224 -4.36 -14.78 5.41
CA GLY A 224 -3.66 -14.78 4.13
C GLY A 224 -4.55 -14.33 2.96
N ILE A 225 -3.96 -14.27 1.77
CA ILE A 225 -4.58 -13.75 0.54
C ILE A 225 -4.37 -14.75 -0.58
N GLY A 226 -5.46 -15.15 -1.24
CA GLY A 226 -5.43 -16.06 -2.38
C GLY A 226 -4.66 -15.49 -3.58
N ALA A 227 -3.97 -16.35 -4.33
CA ALA A 227 -3.13 -15.93 -5.45
C ALA A 227 -3.89 -15.11 -6.52
N ALA A 228 -5.18 -15.36 -6.72
CA ALA A 228 -6.03 -14.64 -7.67
C ALA A 228 -6.25 -13.17 -7.28
N ASP A 229 -6.15 -12.84 -5.99
CA ASP A 229 -6.44 -11.51 -5.45
C ASP A 229 -5.18 -10.70 -5.15
N GLN A 230 -4.00 -11.34 -5.08
CA GLN A 230 -2.74 -10.69 -4.66
C GLN A 230 -2.34 -9.48 -5.52
N GLU A 231 -2.62 -9.49 -6.81
CA GLU A 231 -2.37 -8.34 -7.68
C GLU A 231 -3.46 -7.26 -7.52
N ARG A 232 -4.69 -7.67 -7.20
CA ARG A 232 -5.86 -6.83 -7.16
C ARG A 232 -6.06 -6.08 -5.85
N ILE A 233 -5.47 -6.56 -4.74
CA ILE A 233 -5.61 -5.88 -3.43
C ILE A 233 -5.09 -4.44 -3.41
N PHE A 234 -4.27 -4.05 -4.37
CA PHE A 234 -3.78 -2.68 -4.55
C PHE A 234 -4.68 -1.82 -5.46
N GLU A 235 -5.74 -2.42 -6.05
CA GLU A 235 -6.76 -1.67 -6.80
C GLU A 235 -7.66 -0.91 -5.83
N ARG A 236 -8.14 0.25 -6.27
CA ARG A 236 -9.05 1.08 -5.45
C ARG A 236 -10.39 0.39 -5.25
N PHE A 237 -10.90 0.42 -4.02
CA PHE A 237 -12.16 -0.22 -3.60
C PHE A 237 -12.18 -1.74 -3.74
N PHE A 238 -11.07 -2.37 -4.06
CA PHE A 238 -11.02 -3.81 -4.10
C PHE A 238 -11.08 -4.41 -2.69
N ARG A 239 -11.88 -5.45 -2.53
CA ARG A 239 -12.02 -6.24 -1.29
C ARG A 239 -12.16 -7.69 -1.67
N VAL A 240 -11.50 -8.57 -0.92
CA VAL A 240 -11.67 -10.02 -1.08
C VAL A 240 -13.06 -10.41 -0.61
N GLU A 241 -13.84 -11.11 -1.45
CA GLU A 241 -15.27 -11.38 -1.21
C GLU A 241 -15.55 -12.15 0.09
N ASP A 242 -14.69 -13.09 0.44
CA ASP A 242 -14.82 -13.88 1.69
C ASP A 242 -14.64 -13.04 2.97
N ALA A 243 -13.96 -11.91 2.90
CA ALA A 243 -13.75 -10.98 4.01
C ALA A 243 -14.87 -9.92 4.12
N VAL A 244 -15.80 -9.86 3.17
CA VAL A 244 -16.82 -8.81 3.06
C VAL A 244 -17.82 -8.83 4.23
N HIS A 245 -18.06 -9.98 4.82
CA HIS A 245 -19.16 -10.12 5.80
C HIS A 245 -18.77 -9.80 7.25
N THR A 246 -17.49 -9.65 7.56
CA THR A 246 -17.05 -9.54 8.96
C THR A 246 -16.26 -8.29 9.32
N GLU A 247 -15.66 -7.59 8.34
CA GLU A 247 -14.72 -6.53 8.70
C GLU A 247 -14.91 -5.24 7.85
N ALA A 248 -15.19 -4.12 8.53
CA ALA A 248 -15.35 -2.82 7.89
C ALA A 248 -14.03 -2.30 7.28
N GLY A 249 -14.04 -1.82 6.02
CA GLY A 249 -12.88 -1.22 5.36
C GLY A 249 -13.30 -0.49 4.09
N THR A 250 -12.56 0.56 3.71
CA THR A 250 -12.84 1.41 2.54
C THR A 250 -12.37 0.79 1.22
N GLY A 251 -11.42 -0.17 1.27
CA GLY A 251 -10.75 -0.71 0.09
C GLY A 251 -9.77 0.29 -0.57
N LEU A 252 -9.46 1.40 0.11
CA LEU A 252 -8.53 2.43 -0.39
C LEU A 252 -7.14 2.34 0.26
N GLY A 253 -7.02 1.81 1.47
CA GLY A 253 -5.78 1.85 2.26
C GLY A 253 -4.56 1.31 1.53
N LEU A 254 -4.63 0.13 0.89
CA LEU A 254 -3.50 -0.44 0.15
C LEU A 254 -3.18 0.33 -1.14
N SER A 255 -4.16 0.92 -1.80
CA SER A 255 -3.92 1.82 -2.95
C SER A 255 -3.23 3.12 -2.53
N ILE A 256 -3.54 3.64 -1.32
CA ILE A 256 -2.85 4.78 -0.72
C ILE A 256 -1.39 4.40 -0.38
N VAL A 257 -1.18 3.25 0.26
CA VAL A 257 0.18 2.71 0.53
C VAL A 257 1.02 2.66 -0.74
N ARG A 258 0.48 2.09 -1.81
CA ARG A 258 1.14 2.03 -3.11
C ARG A 258 1.49 3.43 -3.64
N GLY A 259 0.54 4.36 -3.65
CA GLY A 259 0.76 5.73 -4.13
C GLY A 259 1.82 6.48 -3.31
N ILE A 260 1.82 6.34 -1.99
CA ILE A 260 2.83 6.95 -1.11
C ILE A 260 4.21 6.38 -1.39
N LEU A 261 4.34 5.05 -1.49
CA LEU A 261 5.63 4.40 -1.73
C LEU A 261 6.18 4.70 -3.13
N GLU A 262 5.33 4.83 -4.14
CA GLU A 262 5.73 5.32 -5.48
C GLU A 262 6.32 6.74 -5.42
N LYS A 263 5.77 7.66 -4.60
CA LYS A 263 6.34 9.00 -4.36
C LYS A 263 7.68 8.95 -3.61
N HIS A 264 7.94 7.91 -2.84
CA HIS A 264 9.24 7.65 -2.19
C HIS A 264 10.24 6.88 -3.10
N GLY A 265 9.91 6.66 -4.37
CA GLY A 265 10.76 5.95 -5.33
C GLY A 265 10.93 4.45 -5.01
N THR A 266 9.94 3.86 -4.38
CA THR A 266 9.89 2.43 -4.04
C THR A 266 8.52 1.83 -4.35
N GLN A 267 8.39 0.51 -4.18
CA GLN A 267 7.15 -0.22 -4.38
C GLN A 267 6.90 -1.15 -3.21
N VAL A 268 5.64 -1.28 -2.81
CA VAL A 268 5.24 -2.33 -1.88
C VAL A 268 5.24 -3.68 -2.59
N GLN A 269 5.79 -4.67 -1.91
CA GLN A 269 5.78 -6.06 -2.31
C GLN A 269 5.08 -6.89 -1.25
N MET A 270 4.65 -8.09 -1.61
CA MET A 270 4.00 -8.99 -0.67
C MET A 270 4.29 -10.45 -0.97
N ALA A 271 4.22 -11.27 0.08
CA ALA A 271 4.08 -12.71 0.02
C ALA A 271 2.95 -13.12 0.95
N SER A 272 2.03 -13.94 0.47
CA SER A 272 0.88 -14.38 1.26
C SER A 272 0.46 -15.79 0.88
N GLU A 273 0.03 -16.54 1.89
CA GLU A 273 -0.51 -17.88 1.73
C GLU A 273 -1.77 -18.02 2.58
N PRO A 274 -2.91 -18.45 1.98
CA PRO A 274 -4.16 -18.66 2.70
C PRO A 274 -3.99 -19.56 3.92
N GLY A 275 -4.48 -19.10 5.08
CA GLY A 275 -4.39 -19.81 6.35
C GLY A 275 -3.04 -19.70 7.08
N ILE A 276 -2.02 -19.09 6.48
CA ILE A 276 -0.69 -18.90 7.10
C ILE A 276 -0.49 -17.43 7.51
N GLY A 277 -0.77 -16.49 6.61
CA GLY A 277 -0.64 -15.06 6.84
C GLY A 277 -0.10 -14.28 5.66
N THR A 278 0.22 -13.01 5.91
CA THR A 278 0.74 -12.09 4.88
C THR A 278 1.98 -11.37 5.39
N THR A 279 2.93 -11.16 4.49
CA THR A 279 4.07 -10.27 4.71
C THR A 279 4.09 -9.22 3.63
N PHE A 280 4.00 -7.96 4.01
CA PHE A 280 4.26 -6.81 3.15
C PHE A 280 5.66 -6.28 3.42
N TRP A 281 6.38 -5.86 2.37
CA TRP A 281 7.66 -5.19 2.53
C TRP A 281 7.90 -4.13 1.46
N PHE A 282 8.78 -3.20 1.78
CA PHE A 282 9.26 -2.17 0.85
C PHE A 282 10.65 -1.68 1.27
N ASP A 283 11.38 -1.08 0.32
CA ASP A 283 12.78 -0.70 0.47
C ASP A 283 12.92 0.82 0.30
N LEU A 284 13.18 1.57 1.38
CA LEU A 284 13.35 3.01 1.34
C LEU A 284 14.78 3.40 0.92
N PRO A 285 14.94 4.47 0.13
CA PRO A 285 16.26 5.00 -0.21
C PRO A 285 16.91 5.63 1.04
N LEU A 286 18.20 5.37 1.22
CA LEU A 286 18.97 5.95 2.31
C LEU A 286 19.37 7.40 2.02
N GLU A 287 19.66 8.15 3.09
CA GLU A 287 20.40 9.40 2.97
C GLU A 287 21.79 9.13 2.36
N HIS A 288 22.30 10.03 1.53
CA HIS A 288 23.53 9.79 0.75
C HIS A 288 24.76 9.47 1.62
N SER A 289 24.88 10.12 2.79
CA SER A 289 25.97 9.85 3.75
C SER A 289 25.95 8.43 4.29
N ASP A 290 24.76 7.94 4.66
CA ASP A 290 24.60 6.61 5.24
C ASP A 290 24.71 5.50 4.17
N ALA A 291 24.32 5.81 2.93
CA ALA A 291 24.49 4.93 1.78
C ALA A 291 25.97 4.63 1.50
N ASP A 292 26.84 5.63 1.61
CA ASP A 292 28.27 5.48 1.36
C ASP A 292 28.97 4.77 2.53
N GLU A 293 28.54 5.00 3.76
CA GLU A 293 29.07 4.30 4.94
C GLU A 293 28.71 2.81 4.93
N LEU A 294 27.48 2.45 4.57
CA LEU A 294 27.06 1.06 4.42
C LEU A 294 27.79 0.34 3.30
N LYS A 295 28.07 0.99 2.17
CA LYS A 295 28.93 0.43 1.11
C LYS A 295 30.33 0.14 1.64
N LEU A 296 30.89 1.04 2.45
CA LEU A 296 32.22 0.89 3.03
C LEU A 296 32.26 -0.26 4.03
N GLN A 297 31.22 -0.40 4.87
CA GLN A 297 31.08 -1.50 5.83
C GLN A 297 30.89 -2.86 5.13
N ALA A 298 30.07 -2.92 4.09
CA ALA A 298 29.87 -4.13 3.29
C ALA A 298 31.16 -4.57 2.62
N SER A 299 31.92 -3.64 2.05
CA SER A 299 33.22 -3.91 1.44
C SER A 299 34.24 -4.41 2.46
N ARG A 300 34.27 -3.84 3.68
CA ARG A 300 35.15 -4.32 4.78
C ARG A 300 34.79 -5.74 5.22
N ARG A 301 33.50 -6.03 5.43
CA ARG A 301 33.05 -7.39 5.80
C ARG A 301 33.40 -8.44 4.73
N GLN A 302 33.34 -8.06 3.45
CA GLN A 302 33.73 -8.94 2.35
C GLN A 302 35.25 -9.21 2.34
N TYR A 303 36.07 -8.21 2.66
CA TYR A 303 37.52 -8.33 2.72
C TYR A 303 37.96 -9.23 3.88
N ASP A 304 37.35 -9.07 5.06
CA ASP A 304 37.60 -9.90 6.24
C ASP A 304 37.24 -11.38 6.03
N ARG A 305 36.19 -11.66 5.27
CA ARG A 305 35.80 -13.04 4.92
C ARG A 305 36.75 -13.70 3.92
N GLN A 306 37.36 -12.92 3.02
CA GLN A 306 38.37 -13.46 2.07
C GLN A 306 39.74 -13.63 2.71
N GLY A 307 40.07 -12.86 3.77
CA GLY A 307 41.33 -12.94 4.48
C GLY A 307 41.49 -14.16 5.39
N ILE A 308 40.42 -14.82 5.79
CA ILE A 308 40.46 -16.02 6.65
C ILE A 308 40.76 -17.31 5.85
N GLY A 309 40.69 -17.26 4.52
CA GLY A 309 40.90 -18.43 3.64
C GLY A 309 42.35 -18.71 3.24
N SER A 310 43.33 -17.85 3.55
CA SER A 310 44.71 -18.02 3.09
C SER A 310 45.73 -18.35 4.17
N GLY A 311 45.33 -18.70 5.39
CA GLY A 311 46.18 -18.91 6.55
C GLY A 311 46.27 -20.34 7.09
N ALA A 312 45.94 -21.39 6.30
CA ALA A 312 46.08 -22.78 6.76
C ALA A 312 46.66 -23.68 5.67
N ALA A 313 47.91 -23.46 5.30
CA ALA A 313 48.79 -24.45 4.64
C ALA A 313 50.25 -23.95 4.70
N ALA A 314 50.95 -24.21 5.80
CA ALA A 314 52.38 -24.37 5.89
C ALA A 314 52.73 -25.21 7.14
#